data_ec31962d01366a433952acbae5c27752
#
_entry.id   ec31962d01366a433952acbae5c27752
#
_cell.length_a   1.000
_cell.length_b   1.000
_cell.length_c   1.000
_cell.angle_alpha   90.00
_cell.angle_beta   90.00
_cell.angle_gamma   90.00
#
_symmetry.space_group_name_H-M   'P 1'
#
loop_
_entity.id
_entity.type
_entity.pdbx_description
1 polymer ?
#
loop_
_entity_poly.entity_id
_entity_poly.type
_entity_poly.pdbx_seq_one_letter_code
_entity_poly.pdbx_strand_id
1 'polypeptide(L)'
;MSSTTLSRSPASGRDPSAPDAALSTVPRVGRTGRVQRLWRGSPADPAWARPALLGLLVATAAFYLYNLTASGWANSFYSAAAQAGSSNGAAFFFGSSDAANSITVDKPPASLWVMALSVKVFGLNSFAILSPQVVMGVASVGVLY
;
A
#
# COMPACT_ATOMS: atom_id res chain seq x y z
N MET A 1 -66.24 -47.71 15.03
CA MET A 1 -65.11 -47.86 15.95
C MET A 1 -63.92 -48.21 15.14
N SER A 2 -63.10 -47.19 14.72
CA SER A 2 -61.91 -47.37 13.91
C SER A 2 -60.73 -46.86 14.69
N SER A 3 -59.86 -47.77 15.09
CA SER A 3 -58.64 -47.49 15.81
C SER A 3 -57.53 -47.13 14.84
N THR A 4 -57.08 -45.88 14.84
CA THR A 4 -55.96 -45.41 14.08
C THR A 4 -54.64 -45.69 14.82
N THR A 5 -53.83 -46.60 14.31
CA THR A 5 -52.53 -46.94 14.87
C THR A 5 -51.50 -45.92 14.35
N LEU A 6 -50.98 -45.07 15.24
CA LEU A 6 -49.88 -44.18 14.94
C LEU A 6 -48.56 -44.98 14.91
N SER A 7 -47.99 -45.11 13.72
CA SER A 7 -46.66 -45.65 13.50
C SER A 7 -45.62 -44.65 14.00
N ARG A 8 -44.85 -45.01 15.00
CA ARG A 8 -43.75 -44.27 15.58
C ARG A 8 -42.48 -44.53 14.70
N SER A 9 -42.04 -43.53 14.00
CA SER A 9 -40.77 -43.58 13.28
C SER A 9 -39.57 -43.64 14.26
N PRO A 10 -38.59 -44.52 14.03
CA PRO A 10 -37.45 -44.60 14.93
C PRO A 10 -36.56 -43.36 14.75
N ALA A 11 -36.20 -42.77 15.90
CA ALA A 11 -35.22 -41.66 15.96
C ALA A 11 -33.91 -42.10 15.37
N SER A 12 -33.45 -41.37 14.34
CA SER A 12 -32.12 -41.49 13.77
C SER A 12 -31.06 -41.18 14.84
N GLY A 13 -30.43 -42.23 15.36
CA GLY A 13 -29.31 -42.12 16.27
C GLY A 13 -28.17 -41.37 15.59
N ARG A 14 -27.85 -40.20 16.08
CA ARG A 14 -26.58 -39.56 15.74
C ARG A 14 -25.49 -40.42 16.35
N ASP A 15 -24.63 -40.95 15.52
CA ASP A 15 -23.41 -41.62 15.90
C ASP A 15 -22.45 -40.57 16.49
N PRO A 16 -22.11 -40.65 17.81
CA PRO A 16 -21.19 -39.68 18.42
C PRO A 16 -19.74 -39.90 18.08
N SER A 17 -19.43 -40.88 17.24
CA SER A 17 -18.06 -41.20 16.84
C SER A 17 -17.70 -40.74 15.41
N ALA A 18 -18.56 -39.96 14.74
CA ALA A 18 -18.14 -39.30 13.50
C ALA A 18 -17.10 -38.20 13.83
N PRO A 19 -15.86 -38.35 13.42
CA PRO A 19 -14.83 -37.37 13.74
C PRO A 19 -15.16 -36.05 13.02
N ASP A 20 -15.04 -34.95 13.77
CA ASP A 20 -15.05 -33.54 13.27
C ASP A 20 -13.93 -33.27 12.24
N ALA A 21 -13.63 -34.22 11.40
CA ALA A 21 -12.56 -34.16 10.39
C ALA A 21 -12.88 -33.27 9.17
N ALA A 22 -14.14 -32.74 9.11
CA ALA A 22 -14.56 -31.94 7.96
C ALA A 22 -14.29 -30.42 8.10
N LEU A 23 -13.81 -29.94 9.25
CA LEU A 23 -13.64 -28.49 9.48
C LEU A 23 -12.19 -27.97 9.43
N SER A 24 -11.22 -28.79 9.07
CA SER A 24 -9.80 -28.40 9.19
C SER A 24 -8.99 -28.35 7.91
N THR A 25 -9.60 -28.11 6.76
CA THR A 25 -8.85 -27.89 5.52
C THR A 25 -9.09 -26.51 4.91
N VAL A 26 -9.05 -25.46 5.73
CA VAL A 26 -8.72 -24.14 5.20
C VAL A 26 -7.20 -24.10 5.05
N PRO A 27 -6.65 -24.08 3.82
CA PRO A 27 -5.20 -24.01 3.67
C PRO A 27 -4.73 -22.68 4.26
N ARG A 28 -4.01 -22.74 5.37
CA ARG A 28 -3.28 -21.59 5.91
C ARG A 28 -2.22 -21.22 4.89
N VAL A 29 -2.52 -20.23 4.05
CA VAL A 29 -1.52 -19.61 3.18
C VAL A 29 -0.49 -18.95 4.10
N GLY A 30 0.62 -19.64 4.34
CA GLY A 30 1.72 -19.14 5.16
C GLY A 30 2.20 -17.78 4.62
N ARG A 31 2.74 -16.93 5.51
CA ARG A 31 3.31 -15.61 5.17
C ARG A 31 4.32 -15.69 4.02
N THR A 32 5.09 -16.76 3.94
CA THR A 32 6.03 -17.05 2.85
C THR A 32 5.35 -17.19 1.49
N GLY A 33 4.15 -17.77 1.44
CA GLY A 33 3.40 -17.89 0.18
C GLY A 33 2.89 -16.54 -0.36
N ARG A 34 2.64 -15.55 0.50
CA ARG A 34 2.23 -14.19 0.06
C ARG A 34 3.38 -13.42 -0.58
N VAL A 35 4.55 -13.44 0.05
CA VAL A 35 5.75 -12.78 -0.49
C VAL A 35 6.18 -13.45 -1.81
N GLN A 36 6.14 -14.78 -1.87
CA GLN A 36 6.47 -15.51 -3.07
C GLN A 36 5.47 -15.27 -4.22
N ARG A 37 4.19 -15.05 -3.91
CA ARG A 37 3.18 -14.63 -4.90
C ARG A 37 3.41 -13.22 -5.42
N LEU A 38 3.83 -12.29 -4.57
CA LEU A 38 4.21 -10.93 -5.00
C LEU A 38 5.36 -10.95 -6.01
N TRP A 39 6.36 -11.82 -5.80
CA TRP A 39 7.53 -11.91 -6.69
C TRP A 39 7.30 -12.78 -7.94
N ARG A 40 6.55 -13.87 -7.82
CA ARG A 40 6.34 -14.83 -8.93
C ARG A 40 4.99 -14.71 -9.65
N GLY A 41 4.03 -13.95 -9.10
CA GLY A 41 2.68 -13.81 -9.61
C GLY A 41 1.78 -15.00 -9.32
N SER A 42 0.56 -14.89 -9.80
CA SER A 42 -0.37 -15.99 -9.83
C SER A 42 0.05 -16.98 -10.93
N PRO A 43 -0.04 -18.31 -10.70
CA PRO A 43 0.17 -19.29 -11.75
C PRO A 43 -0.85 -19.18 -12.90
N ALA A 44 -1.94 -18.45 -12.69
CA ALA A 44 -2.95 -18.16 -13.70
C ALA A 44 -2.62 -16.96 -14.59
N ASP A 45 -1.59 -16.16 -14.23
CA ASP A 45 -1.22 -14.97 -15.00
C ASP A 45 -0.49 -15.37 -16.31
N PRO A 46 -0.80 -14.71 -17.45
CA PRO A 46 -0.06 -14.90 -18.67
C PRO A 46 1.42 -14.57 -18.51
N ALA A 47 2.31 -15.28 -19.19
CA ALA A 47 3.76 -15.08 -19.07
C ALA A 47 4.23 -13.65 -19.40
N TRP A 48 3.49 -12.91 -20.21
CA TRP A 48 3.79 -11.52 -20.58
C TRP A 48 3.38 -10.49 -19.53
N ALA A 49 2.49 -10.83 -18.57
CA ALA A 49 1.91 -9.86 -17.63
C ALA A 49 2.97 -9.18 -16.77
N ARG A 50 3.97 -9.94 -16.30
CA ARG A 50 5.06 -9.39 -15.47
C ARG A 50 6.07 -8.54 -16.23
N PRO A 51 6.58 -8.99 -17.40
CA PRO A 51 7.39 -8.11 -18.23
C PRO A 51 6.67 -6.82 -18.61
N ALA A 52 5.36 -6.90 -18.90
CA ALA A 52 4.54 -5.72 -19.19
C ALA A 52 4.41 -4.78 -17.98
N LEU A 53 4.20 -5.32 -16.77
CA LEU A 53 4.17 -4.51 -15.55
C LEU A 53 5.51 -3.82 -15.32
N LEU A 54 6.62 -4.54 -15.41
CA LEU A 54 7.95 -3.95 -15.26
C LEU A 54 8.21 -2.88 -16.32
N GLY A 55 7.84 -3.14 -17.57
CA GLY A 55 7.90 -2.16 -18.65
C GLY A 55 7.07 -0.91 -18.35
N LEU A 56 5.85 -1.10 -17.83
CA LEU A 56 4.98 0.01 -17.42
C LEU A 56 5.59 0.83 -16.27
N LEU A 57 6.13 0.18 -15.24
CA LEU A 57 6.76 0.87 -14.11
C LEU A 57 7.99 1.66 -14.56
N VAL A 58 8.83 1.07 -15.41
CA VAL A 58 10.01 1.75 -15.97
C VAL A 58 9.59 2.92 -16.86
N ALA A 59 8.62 2.74 -17.74
CA ALA A 59 8.10 3.81 -18.59
C ALA A 59 7.49 4.95 -17.75
N THR A 60 6.73 4.62 -16.73
CA THR A 60 6.16 5.61 -15.81
C THR A 60 7.26 6.37 -15.07
N ALA A 61 8.27 5.67 -14.54
CA ALA A 61 9.40 6.30 -13.88
C ALA A 61 10.18 7.22 -14.84
N ALA A 62 10.49 6.75 -16.04
CA ALA A 62 11.18 7.53 -17.05
C ALA A 62 10.39 8.79 -17.45
N PHE A 63 9.08 8.65 -17.64
CA PHE A 63 8.21 9.77 -17.97
C PHE A 63 8.16 10.82 -16.85
N TYR A 64 8.02 10.40 -15.59
CA TYR A 64 8.00 11.32 -14.46
C TYR A 64 9.36 11.96 -14.16
N LEU A 65 10.47 11.24 -14.39
CA LEU A 65 11.81 11.78 -14.21
C LEU A 65 12.25 12.69 -15.36
N TYR A 66 11.60 12.52 -16.53
CA TYR A 66 11.93 13.35 -17.67
C TYR A 66 11.68 14.82 -17.34
N ASN A 67 12.77 15.61 -17.37
CA ASN A 67 12.75 17.04 -17.10
C ASN A 67 12.10 17.44 -15.74
N LEU A 68 12.22 16.59 -14.72
CA LEU A 68 11.61 16.78 -13.40
C LEU A 68 11.95 18.14 -12.79
N THR A 69 13.20 18.58 -12.94
CA THR A 69 13.70 19.84 -12.36
C THR A 69 13.17 21.09 -13.05
N ALA A 70 12.61 20.98 -14.27
CA ALA A 70 11.96 22.10 -14.93
C ALA A 70 10.70 22.58 -14.20
N SER A 71 10.09 21.71 -13.39
CA SER A 71 8.95 22.08 -12.53
C SER A 71 9.37 22.97 -11.34
N GLY A 72 10.66 23.27 -11.18
CA GLY A 72 11.19 24.07 -10.09
C GLY A 72 10.81 23.53 -8.71
N TRP A 73 10.24 24.39 -7.89
CA TRP A 73 9.75 24.02 -6.55
C TRP A 73 8.33 23.40 -6.55
N ALA A 74 7.72 23.26 -7.72
CA ALA A 74 6.31 22.91 -7.90
C ALA A 74 5.41 23.87 -7.11
N ASN A 75 4.94 23.47 -5.93
CA ASN A 75 4.25 24.38 -5.01
C ASN A 75 5.22 24.83 -3.90
N SER A 76 5.58 26.11 -3.91
CA SER A 76 6.54 26.69 -2.98
C SER A 76 6.12 26.59 -1.51
N PHE A 77 4.82 26.59 -1.23
CA PHE A 77 4.29 26.44 0.13
C PHE A 77 4.62 25.05 0.71
N TYR A 78 4.40 23.99 -0.05
CA TYR A 78 4.76 22.63 0.38
C TYR A 78 6.27 22.40 0.41
N SER A 79 7.01 23.07 -0.47
CA SER A 79 8.47 23.02 -0.46
C SER A 79 9.05 23.70 0.79
N ALA A 80 8.47 24.82 1.23
CA ALA A 80 8.82 25.46 2.48
C ALA A 80 8.53 24.56 3.69
N ALA A 81 7.36 23.89 3.69
CA ALA A 81 7.02 22.93 4.74
C ALA A 81 7.98 21.72 4.78
N ALA A 82 8.39 21.20 3.62
CA ALA A 82 9.40 20.13 3.54
C ALA A 82 10.76 20.59 4.07
N GLN A 83 11.17 21.83 3.77
CA GLN A 83 12.37 22.45 4.33
C GLN A 83 12.27 22.60 5.85
N ALA A 84 11.17 23.16 6.36
CA ALA A 84 10.93 23.31 7.80
C ALA A 84 10.99 21.95 8.52
N GLY A 85 10.32 20.93 7.98
CA GLY A 85 10.33 19.57 8.51
C GLY A 85 11.70 18.90 8.44
N SER A 86 12.56 19.26 7.47
CA SER A 86 13.91 18.72 7.40
C SER A 86 14.84 19.22 8.51
N SER A 87 14.55 20.39 9.07
CA SER A 87 15.37 21.07 10.10
C SER A 87 14.77 21.02 11.51
N ASN A 88 13.45 20.86 11.66
CA ASN A 88 12.76 20.89 12.94
C ASN A 88 11.82 19.67 13.09
N GLY A 89 12.00 18.91 14.20
CA GLY A 89 11.22 17.69 14.45
C GLY A 89 9.72 17.94 14.68
N ALA A 90 9.35 19.07 15.30
CA ALA A 90 7.94 19.44 15.48
C ALA A 90 7.32 19.83 14.12
N ALA A 91 8.03 20.64 13.31
CA ALA A 91 7.60 20.97 11.95
C ALA A 91 7.47 19.72 11.08
N PHE A 92 8.37 18.76 11.23
CA PHE A 92 8.27 17.46 10.56
C PHE A 92 6.99 16.72 10.94
N PHE A 93 6.73 16.56 12.24
CA PHE A 93 5.61 15.76 12.73
C PHE A 93 4.25 16.39 12.39
N PHE A 94 4.13 17.69 12.61
CA PHE A 94 2.86 18.42 12.39
C PHE A 94 2.69 18.95 10.96
N GLY A 95 3.71 18.86 10.12
CA GLY A 95 3.67 19.40 8.76
C GLY A 95 3.57 20.92 8.75
N SER A 96 4.38 21.61 9.59
CA SER A 96 4.36 23.06 9.67
C SER A 96 4.99 23.69 8.45
N SER A 97 4.45 24.84 8.01
CA SER A 97 4.94 25.59 6.86
C SER A 97 6.27 26.29 7.10
N ASP A 98 6.63 26.48 8.37
CA ASP A 98 7.86 27.13 8.81
C ASP A 98 8.48 26.47 10.04
N ALA A 99 9.76 26.73 10.30
CA ALA A 99 10.50 26.15 11.41
C ALA A 99 10.04 26.66 12.79
N ALA A 100 9.31 27.76 12.86
CA ALA A 100 8.74 28.29 14.12
C ALA A 100 7.41 27.63 14.49
N ASN A 101 6.89 26.76 13.63
CA ASN A 101 5.59 26.08 13.78
C ASN A 101 4.40 27.04 13.90
N SER A 102 4.43 28.15 13.17
CA SER A 102 3.40 29.18 13.23
C SER A 102 2.07 28.68 12.65
N ILE A 103 2.12 27.89 11.58
CA ILE A 103 0.94 27.37 10.89
C ILE A 103 1.24 26.00 10.28
N THR A 104 0.29 25.10 10.34
CA THR A 104 0.38 23.79 9.68
C THR A 104 -0.17 23.84 8.27
N VAL A 105 0.33 22.96 7.41
CA VAL A 105 -0.18 22.80 6.05
C VAL A 105 -1.59 22.20 6.10
N ASP A 106 -2.43 22.58 5.16
CA ASP A 106 -3.83 22.14 5.00
C ASP A 106 -4.00 20.67 4.55
N LYS A 107 -2.90 19.94 4.39
CA LYS A 107 -2.87 18.54 3.94
C LYS A 107 -2.35 17.62 5.04
N PRO A 108 -2.70 16.31 5.01
CA PRO A 108 -2.10 15.32 5.88
C PRO A 108 -0.57 15.33 5.77
N PRO A 109 0.17 15.32 6.89
CA PRO A 109 1.62 15.53 6.88
C PRO A 109 2.42 14.37 6.28
N ALA A 110 1.81 13.21 6.03
CA ALA A 110 2.51 12.01 5.57
C ALA A 110 3.30 12.20 4.26
N SER A 111 2.76 12.95 3.30
CA SER A 111 3.47 13.29 2.06
C SER A 111 4.65 14.22 2.30
N LEU A 112 4.52 15.14 3.27
CA LEU A 112 5.58 16.06 3.66
C LEU A 112 6.72 15.35 4.38
N TRP A 113 6.43 14.29 5.15
CA TRP A 113 7.47 13.50 5.82
C TRP A 113 8.48 12.92 4.82
N VAL A 114 7.97 12.34 3.73
CA VAL A 114 8.85 11.75 2.70
C VAL A 114 9.66 12.82 1.99
N MET A 115 9.06 13.98 1.70
CA MET A 115 9.75 15.13 1.12
C MET A 115 10.80 15.71 2.07
N ALA A 116 10.47 15.91 3.34
CA ALA A 116 11.38 16.44 4.35
C ALA A 116 12.58 15.50 4.58
N LEU A 117 12.36 14.18 4.62
CA LEU A 117 13.44 13.20 4.70
C LEU A 117 14.35 13.25 3.48
N SER A 118 13.79 13.38 2.28
CA SER A 118 14.54 13.55 1.05
C SER A 118 15.38 14.81 1.07
N VAL A 119 14.81 15.95 1.50
CA VAL A 119 15.55 17.22 1.66
C VAL A 119 16.66 17.10 2.70
N LYS A 120 16.42 16.37 3.80
CA LYS A 120 17.43 16.13 4.84
C LYS A 120 18.64 15.34 4.32
N VAL A 121 18.42 14.42 3.37
CA VAL A 121 19.50 13.57 2.80
C VAL A 121 20.21 14.25 1.62
N PHE A 122 19.44 14.84 0.70
CA PHE A 122 19.95 15.37 -0.57
C PHE A 122 20.12 16.89 -0.59
N GLY A 123 19.79 17.56 0.51
CA GLY A 123 19.76 19.02 0.58
C GLY A 123 18.51 19.60 -0.10
N LEU A 124 18.30 20.90 0.10
CA LEU A 124 17.16 21.62 -0.46
C LEU A 124 17.38 21.90 -1.95
N ASN A 125 16.72 21.16 -2.79
CA ASN A 125 16.71 21.36 -4.25
C ASN A 125 15.42 20.76 -4.85
N SER A 126 15.11 21.12 -6.10
CA SER A 126 13.92 20.64 -6.82
C SER A 126 13.84 19.11 -6.91
N PHE A 127 14.97 18.45 -7.14
CA PHE A 127 15.03 17.00 -7.23
C PHE A 127 14.66 16.35 -5.89
N ALA A 128 15.21 16.82 -4.78
CA ALA A 128 14.93 16.29 -3.44
C ALA A 128 13.44 16.42 -3.07
N ILE A 129 12.77 17.48 -3.51
CA ILE A 129 11.35 17.70 -3.25
C ILE A 129 10.47 16.83 -4.16
N LEU A 130 10.80 16.71 -5.43
CA LEU A 130 9.94 16.08 -6.43
C LEU A 130 10.17 14.57 -6.57
N SER A 131 11.40 14.08 -6.36
CA SER A 131 11.71 12.65 -6.52
C SER A 131 10.87 11.72 -5.62
N PRO A 132 10.53 12.04 -4.36
CA PRO A 132 9.64 11.20 -3.56
C PRO A 132 8.25 11.07 -4.18
N GLN A 133 7.75 12.12 -4.84
CA GLN A 133 6.45 12.09 -5.53
C GLN A 133 6.47 11.12 -6.72
N VAL A 134 7.59 11.10 -7.47
CA VAL A 134 7.80 10.12 -8.55
C VAL A 134 7.78 8.69 -8.00
N VAL A 135 8.53 8.44 -6.92
CA VAL A 135 8.57 7.11 -6.28
C VAL A 135 7.19 6.68 -5.82
N MET A 136 6.44 7.55 -5.15
CA MET A 136 5.08 7.25 -4.72
C MET A 136 4.14 7.02 -5.90
N GLY A 137 4.25 7.81 -6.98
CA GLY A 137 3.47 7.64 -8.21
C GLY A 137 3.75 6.30 -8.89
N VAL A 138 5.01 5.92 -9.04
CA VAL A 138 5.40 4.62 -9.60
C VAL A 138 4.95 3.46 -8.71
N ALA A 139 5.12 3.60 -7.39
CA ALA A 139 4.68 2.59 -6.42
C ALA A 139 3.16 2.38 -6.46
N SER A 140 2.37 3.45 -6.63
CA SER A 140 0.92 3.34 -6.76
C SER A 140 0.49 2.52 -7.96
N VAL A 141 1.17 2.67 -9.10
CA VAL A 141 0.94 1.82 -10.29
C VAL A 141 1.24 0.35 -9.98
N GLY A 142 2.33 0.08 -9.25
CA GLY A 142 2.68 -1.28 -8.82
C GLY A 142 1.70 -1.90 -7.83
N VAL A 143 1.08 -1.09 -6.97
CA VAL A 143 0.10 -1.57 -5.98
C VAL A 143 -1.25 -1.89 -6.62
N LEU A 144 -1.59 -1.24 -7.73
CA LEU A 144 -2.83 -1.48 -8.46
C LEU A 144 -2.83 -2.81 -9.24
N TYR A 145 -1.68 -3.40 -9.46
CA TYR A 145 -1.52 -4.72 -10.09
C TYR A 145 -1.69 -5.85 -9.08
#